data_f1858464222ada6b72f582bbba94e9fd
#
_entry.id   f1858464222ada6b72f582bbba94e9fd
#
_cell.length_a   1.000
_cell.length_b   1.000
_cell.length_c   1.000
_cell.angle_alpha   90.00
_cell.angle_beta   90.00
_cell.angle_gamma   90.00
#
_symmetry.space_group_name_H-M   'P 1'
#
loop_
_entity.id
_entity.type
_entity.pdbx_description
1 polymer ?
#
loop_
_entity_poly.entity_id
_entity_poly.type
_entity_poly.pdbx_seq_one_letter_code
_entity_poly.pdbx_strand_id
1 'polypeptide(L)'
;MGKIFGTDGIRCLVNEEPLSAETTLKISKTVGYLLKSNQKKNSRVIICKDTRLSGYLYEPLITAGFISMGMEVILVGPLPTPAVPHLMKTLRADIGVMITASHNTYEYNGLKFFNSDGYKISSIL
;
A
#
# COMPACT_ATOMS: atom_id res chain seq x y z
N MET A 1 -6.60 15.76 -1.84
CA MET A 1 -5.88 14.47 -1.68
C MET A 1 -6.79 13.28 -1.52
N GLY A 2 -7.91 13.42 -0.81
CA GLY A 2 -8.81 12.30 -0.62
C GLY A 2 -9.31 11.67 -1.91
N LYS A 3 -9.34 12.42 -2.99
CA LYS A 3 -9.81 11.91 -4.28
C LYS A 3 -8.84 10.95 -4.97
N ILE A 4 -7.59 10.90 -4.52
CA ILE A 4 -6.62 9.94 -5.06
C ILE A 4 -7.05 8.53 -4.72
N PHE A 5 -7.62 8.35 -3.52
CA PHE A 5 -8.06 7.05 -3.05
C PHE A 5 -9.56 6.92 -3.26
N GLY A 6 -9.97 6.35 -4.39
CA GLY A 6 -11.38 6.02 -4.60
C GLY A 6 -11.77 4.80 -3.80
N THR A 7 -13.00 4.30 -4.01
CA THR A 7 -13.49 3.12 -3.32
C THR A 7 -12.64 1.88 -3.59
N ASP A 8 -11.97 1.83 -4.74
CA ASP A 8 -11.12 0.71 -5.14
C ASP A 8 -9.63 1.01 -4.95
N GLY A 9 -9.30 2.05 -4.18
CA GLY A 9 -7.92 2.48 -4.05
C GLY A 9 -7.48 3.30 -5.25
N ILE A 10 -6.18 3.31 -5.51
CA ILE A 10 -5.60 4.01 -6.64
C ILE A 10 -5.35 3.00 -7.76
N ARG A 11 -5.83 3.28 -8.95
CA ARG A 11 -5.55 2.45 -10.12
C ARG A 11 -5.22 3.32 -11.31
N CYS A 12 -4.19 2.94 -12.06
CA CYS A 12 -3.84 3.64 -13.28
C CYS A 12 -2.87 2.80 -14.11
N LEU A 13 -2.54 3.30 -15.28
CA LEU A 13 -1.47 2.70 -16.08
C LEU A 13 -0.16 2.80 -15.31
N VAL A 14 0.68 1.79 -15.47
CA VAL A 14 1.96 1.71 -14.74
C VAL A 14 2.83 2.91 -15.07
N ASN A 15 3.39 3.49 -14.03
CA ASN A 15 4.29 4.65 -14.07
C ASN A 15 3.64 5.92 -14.65
N GLU A 16 2.33 6.02 -14.62
CA GLU A 16 1.62 7.25 -14.95
C GLU A 16 0.95 7.80 -13.70
N GLU A 17 0.74 9.11 -13.66
CA GLU A 17 0.11 9.72 -12.48
C GLU A 17 -1.29 9.16 -12.26
N PRO A 18 -1.70 8.92 -11.01
CA PRO A 18 -0.97 9.26 -9.76
C PRO A 18 0.00 8.18 -9.25
N LEU A 19 0.37 7.20 -10.05
CA LEU A 19 1.29 6.13 -9.65
C LEU A 19 2.59 6.13 -10.46
N SER A 20 3.12 7.32 -10.79
CA SER A 20 4.51 7.39 -11.23
C SER A 20 5.43 6.95 -10.11
N ALA A 21 6.66 6.56 -10.43
CA ALA A 21 7.62 6.14 -9.41
C ALA A 21 7.79 7.20 -8.33
N GLU A 22 7.92 8.45 -8.74
CA GLU A 22 8.12 9.56 -7.81
C GLU A 22 6.92 9.77 -6.90
N THR A 23 5.72 9.78 -7.47
CA THR A 23 4.50 10.00 -6.69
C THR A 23 4.21 8.81 -5.77
N THR A 24 4.46 7.60 -6.24
CA THR A 24 4.28 6.41 -5.41
C THR A 24 5.16 6.46 -4.17
N LEU A 25 6.43 6.85 -4.33
CA LEU A 25 7.32 7.01 -3.20
C LEU A 25 6.77 8.06 -2.22
N LYS A 26 6.28 9.18 -2.75
CA LYS A 26 5.70 10.24 -1.91
C LYS A 26 4.48 9.76 -1.15
N ILE A 27 3.62 8.98 -1.80
CA ILE A 27 2.42 8.44 -1.14
C ILE A 27 2.81 7.59 0.05
N SER A 28 3.75 6.67 -0.11
CA SER A 28 4.14 5.79 0.98
C SER A 28 4.82 6.56 2.11
N LYS A 29 5.62 7.56 1.79
CA LYS A 29 6.23 8.42 2.81
C LYS A 29 5.16 9.21 3.57
N THR A 30 4.17 9.74 2.87
CA THR A 30 3.09 10.50 3.49
C THR A 30 2.27 9.62 4.42
N VAL A 31 1.88 8.43 3.96
CA VAL A 31 1.14 7.49 4.80
C VAL A 31 1.96 7.10 6.02
N GLY A 32 3.24 6.80 5.83
CA GLY A 32 4.14 6.46 6.93
C GLY A 32 4.25 7.59 7.94
N TYR A 33 4.40 8.82 7.46
CA TYR A 33 4.47 9.99 8.33
C TYR A 33 3.20 10.14 9.18
N LEU A 34 2.03 10.03 8.54
CA LEU A 34 0.76 10.18 9.24
C LEU A 34 0.57 9.10 10.30
N LEU A 35 0.97 7.88 10.01
CA LEU A 35 0.86 6.80 10.99
C LEU A 35 1.81 7.00 12.15
N LYS A 36 3.05 7.37 11.90
CA LYS A 36 4.04 7.57 12.95
C LYS A 36 3.69 8.76 13.83
N SER A 37 3.11 9.81 13.26
CA SER A 37 2.74 10.99 14.04
C SER A 37 1.61 10.70 15.04
N ASN A 38 0.83 9.66 14.78
CA ASN A 38 -0.29 9.27 15.65
C ASN A 38 0.05 8.12 16.58
N GLN A 39 1.27 7.60 16.52
CA GLN A 39 1.65 6.44 17.31
C GLN A 39 2.95 6.69 18.04
N LYS A 40 3.03 6.15 19.25
CA LYS A 40 4.21 6.31 20.11
C LYS A 40 5.23 5.19 19.94
N LYS A 41 4.84 4.10 19.30
CA LYS A 41 5.68 2.92 19.12
C LYS A 41 5.95 2.68 17.65
N ASN A 42 6.84 1.75 17.36
CA ASN A 42 7.11 1.35 15.99
C ASN A 42 5.82 0.85 15.35
N SER A 43 5.58 1.30 14.14
CA SER A 43 4.45 0.87 13.34
C SER A 43 4.90 -0.18 12.34
N ARG A 44 4.01 -1.11 12.06
CA ARG A 44 4.29 -2.22 11.15
C ARG A 44 3.36 -2.16 9.97
N VAL A 45 3.92 -2.35 8.78
CA VAL A 45 3.16 -2.42 7.55
C VAL A 45 3.42 -3.76 6.87
N ILE A 46 2.36 -4.40 6.37
CA ILE A 46 2.52 -5.56 5.49
C ILE A 46 2.25 -5.10 4.06
N ILE A 47 3.05 -5.60 3.13
CA ILE A 47 2.91 -5.28 1.72
C ILE A 47 2.65 -6.58 0.97
N CYS A 48 1.50 -6.62 0.32
CA CYS A 48 1.04 -7.76 -0.46
C CYS A 48 0.88 -7.34 -1.91
N LYS A 49 0.90 -8.29 -2.81
CA LYS A 49 0.76 -8.00 -4.24
C LYS A 49 0.07 -9.15 -4.95
N ASP A 50 -0.43 -8.90 -6.15
CA ASP A 50 -0.83 -9.97 -7.04
C ASP A 50 0.38 -10.38 -7.89
N THR A 51 0.16 -11.13 -8.97
CA THR A 51 1.25 -11.68 -9.76
C THR A 51 1.74 -10.76 -10.87
N ARG A 52 1.27 -9.51 -10.94
CA ARG A 52 1.66 -8.58 -12.01
C ARG A 52 3.14 -8.27 -11.94
N LEU A 53 3.77 -8.21 -13.11
CA LEU A 53 5.19 -7.92 -13.20
C LEU A 53 5.52 -6.54 -12.63
N SER A 54 4.62 -5.57 -12.83
CA SER A 54 4.82 -4.21 -12.32
C SER A 54 4.83 -4.13 -10.80
N GLY A 55 4.45 -5.19 -10.10
CA GLY A 55 4.66 -5.27 -8.65
C GLY A 55 6.12 -5.12 -8.27
N TYR A 56 7.03 -5.53 -9.15
CA TYR A 56 8.47 -5.35 -8.90
C TYR A 56 8.91 -3.90 -8.97
N LEU A 57 8.10 -3.02 -9.56
CA LEU A 57 8.32 -1.58 -9.50
C LEU A 57 7.76 -1.01 -8.20
N TYR A 58 6.50 -1.32 -7.89
CA TYR A 58 5.79 -0.66 -6.80
C TYR A 58 6.19 -1.17 -5.42
N GLU A 59 6.43 -2.46 -5.28
CA GLU A 59 6.79 -3.01 -3.97
C GLU A 59 8.07 -2.38 -3.40
N PRO A 60 9.16 -2.26 -4.17
CA PRO A 60 10.36 -1.59 -3.64
C PRO A 60 10.15 -0.11 -3.32
N LEU A 61 9.37 0.60 -4.13
CA LEU A 61 9.11 2.01 -3.90
C LEU A 61 8.34 2.24 -2.60
N ILE A 62 7.30 1.45 -2.39
CA ILE A 62 6.48 1.54 -1.20
C ILE A 62 7.28 1.12 0.02
N THR A 63 8.06 0.07 -0.10
CA THR A 63 8.95 -0.40 0.95
C THR A 63 9.93 0.70 1.36
N ALA A 64 10.58 1.30 0.38
CA ALA A 64 11.54 2.38 0.66
C ALA A 64 10.88 3.56 1.35
N GLY A 65 9.68 3.94 0.90
CA GLY A 65 8.96 5.05 1.51
C GLY A 65 8.61 4.80 2.96
N PHE A 66 8.07 3.63 3.28
CA PHE A 66 7.73 3.29 4.67
C PHE A 66 8.97 3.17 5.56
N ILE A 67 10.02 2.51 5.06
CA ILE A 67 11.25 2.37 5.84
C ILE A 67 11.87 3.75 6.11
N SER A 68 11.85 4.64 5.12
CA SER A 68 12.40 5.98 5.30
C SER A 68 11.68 6.77 6.39
N MET A 69 10.44 6.41 6.68
CA MET A 69 9.66 7.04 7.75
C MET A 69 9.71 6.26 9.06
N GLY A 70 10.58 5.26 9.16
CA GLY A 70 10.80 4.53 10.42
C GLY A 70 9.83 3.40 10.68
N MET A 71 9.13 2.91 9.67
CA MET A 71 8.21 1.80 9.84
C MET A 71 8.90 0.45 9.60
N GLU A 72 8.41 -0.56 10.29
CA GLU A 72 8.81 -1.95 10.03
C GLU A 72 7.99 -2.47 8.86
N VAL A 73 8.65 -3.03 7.85
CA VAL A 73 7.97 -3.53 6.66
C VAL A 73 8.11 -5.04 6.58
N ILE A 74 6.98 -5.72 6.37
CA ILE A 74 6.95 -7.16 6.13
C ILE A 74 6.43 -7.39 4.72
N LEU A 75 7.24 -7.99 3.87
CA LEU A 75 6.85 -8.34 2.51
C LEU A 75 6.25 -9.74 2.53
N VAL A 76 4.99 -9.83 2.13
CA VAL A 76 4.26 -11.10 2.19
C VAL A 76 4.29 -11.85 0.86
N GLY A 77 4.37 -11.13 -0.23
CA GLY A 77 4.39 -11.74 -1.56
C GLY A 77 3.00 -11.87 -2.17
N PRO A 78 2.87 -12.67 -3.22
CA PRO A 78 1.59 -12.79 -3.94
C PRO A 78 0.53 -13.48 -3.10
N LEU A 79 -0.65 -12.87 -3.03
CA LEU A 79 -1.82 -13.46 -2.39
C LEU A 79 -3.07 -12.69 -2.80
N PRO A 80 -4.26 -13.28 -2.61
CA PRO A 80 -5.51 -12.58 -2.95
C PRO A 80 -5.83 -11.48 -1.96
N THR A 81 -6.47 -10.41 -2.45
CA THR A 81 -6.82 -9.25 -1.64
C THR A 81 -7.55 -9.58 -0.33
N PRO A 82 -8.53 -10.51 -0.31
CA PRO A 82 -9.21 -10.82 0.95
C PRO A 82 -8.33 -11.37 2.06
N ALA A 83 -7.13 -11.84 1.73
CA ALA A 83 -6.20 -12.33 2.73
C ALA A 83 -5.53 -11.22 3.53
N VAL A 84 -5.52 -9.96 3.01
CA VAL A 84 -4.80 -8.86 3.63
C VAL A 84 -5.29 -8.55 5.04
N PRO A 85 -6.60 -8.33 5.27
CA PRO A 85 -7.06 -8.07 6.64
C PRO A 85 -6.74 -9.20 7.60
N HIS A 86 -6.82 -10.43 7.13
CA HIS A 86 -6.54 -11.60 7.95
C HIS A 86 -5.07 -11.63 8.39
N LEU A 87 -4.17 -11.39 7.44
CA LEU A 87 -2.74 -11.34 7.72
C LEU A 87 -2.37 -10.16 8.60
N MET A 88 -3.02 -9.03 8.43
CA MET A 88 -2.80 -7.87 9.29
C MET A 88 -3.04 -8.23 10.75
N LYS A 89 -4.10 -8.96 11.01
CA LYS A 89 -4.42 -9.39 12.37
C LYS A 89 -3.37 -10.37 12.90
N THR A 90 -3.02 -11.37 12.10
CA THR A 90 -2.05 -12.40 12.48
C THR A 90 -0.68 -11.79 12.75
N LEU A 91 -0.24 -10.87 11.93
CA LEU A 91 1.09 -10.27 12.01
C LEU A 91 1.10 -8.97 12.81
N ARG A 92 -0.04 -8.56 13.36
CA ARG A 92 -0.19 -7.33 14.14
C ARG A 92 0.30 -6.11 13.37
N ALA A 93 -0.15 -6.00 12.13
CA ALA A 93 0.20 -4.88 11.29
C ALA A 93 -0.74 -3.71 11.52
N ASP A 94 -0.20 -2.51 11.50
CA ASP A 94 -0.97 -1.28 11.68
C ASP A 94 -1.58 -0.83 10.37
N ILE A 95 -0.95 -1.19 9.26
CA ILE A 95 -1.48 -0.91 7.94
C ILE A 95 -1.12 -2.06 7.00
N GLY A 96 -2.00 -2.32 6.05
CA GLY A 96 -1.78 -3.28 4.98
C GLY A 96 -1.86 -2.59 3.63
N VAL A 97 -0.98 -2.97 2.73
CA VAL A 97 -0.98 -2.46 1.37
C VAL A 97 -1.16 -3.64 0.44
N MET A 98 -2.10 -3.53 -0.49
CA MET A 98 -2.26 -4.51 -1.56
C MET A 98 -1.97 -3.85 -2.89
N ILE A 99 -0.99 -4.36 -3.60
CA ILE A 99 -0.59 -3.86 -4.91
C ILE A 99 -1.33 -4.70 -5.97
N THR A 100 -2.39 -4.12 -6.52
CA THR A 100 -3.22 -4.82 -7.50
C THR A 100 -4.08 -3.83 -8.27
N ALA A 101 -4.44 -4.18 -9.48
CA ALA A 101 -5.46 -3.48 -10.24
C ALA A 101 -6.66 -4.38 -10.51
N SER A 102 -6.81 -5.42 -9.70
CA SER A 102 -7.97 -6.32 -9.73
C SER A 102 -8.13 -6.96 -11.12
N HIS A 103 -9.19 -6.63 -11.84
CA HIS A 103 -9.51 -7.23 -13.15
C HIS A 103 -8.90 -6.47 -14.34
N ASN A 104 -8.22 -5.37 -14.10
CA ASN A 104 -7.58 -4.63 -15.18
C ASN A 104 -6.44 -5.43 -15.80
N THR A 105 -6.10 -5.12 -17.04
CA THR A 105 -5.03 -5.81 -17.76
C THR A 105 -3.66 -5.50 -17.15
N TYR A 106 -2.61 -6.17 -17.65
CA TYR A 106 -1.28 -6.12 -17.04
C TYR A 106 -0.64 -4.73 -17.10
N GLU A 107 -1.09 -3.85 -18.00
CA GLU A 107 -0.56 -2.48 -18.10
C GLU A 107 -0.97 -1.63 -16.91
N TYR A 108 -1.97 -2.05 -16.16
CA TYR A 108 -2.47 -1.34 -14.99
C TYR A 108 -1.90 -1.93 -13.72
N ASN A 109 -1.80 -1.11 -12.72
CA ASN A 109 -1.59 -1.57 -11.36
C ASN A 109 -2.24 -0.57 -10.42
N GLY A 110 -2.17 -0.83 -9.14
CA GLY A 110 -2.84 0.03 -8.18
C GLY A 110 -2.43 -0.28 -6.77
N LEU A 111 -2.91 0.56 -5.86
CA LEU A 111 -2.64 0.45 -4.43
C LEU A 111 -3.94 0.52 -3.67
N LYS A 112 -4.13 -0.40 -2.73
CA LYS A 112 -5.22 -0.37 -1.76
C LYS A 112 -4.60 -0.39 -0.37
N PHE A 113 -5.10 0.48 0.50
CA PHE A 113 -4.61 0.57 1.88
C PHE A 113 -5.70 0.10 2.83
N PHE A 114 -5.31 -0.66 3.84
CA PHE A 114 -6.22 -1.17 4.87
C PHE A 114 -5.70 -0.70 6.23
N ASN A 115 -6.62 -0.25 7.09
CA ASN A 115 -6.25 0.15 8.44
C ASN A 115 -6.15 -1.06 9.37
N SER A 116 -5.79 -0.82 10.64
CA SER A 116 -5.56 -1.89 11.61
C SER A 116 -6.80 -2.74 11.90
N ASP A 117 -7.99 -2.23 11.59
CA ASP A 117 -9.22 -3.01 11.74
C ASP A 117 -9.53 -3.84 10.50
N GLY A 118 -8.67 -3.77 9.47
CA GLY A 118 -8.85 -4.52 8.24
C GLY A 118 -9.77 -3.86 7.25
N TYR A 119 -10.22 -2.63 7.51
CA TYR A 119 -11.07 -1.90 6.58
C TYR A 119 -10.22 -1.12 5.59
N LYS A 120 -10.67 -1.12 4.33
CA LYS A 120 -9.99 -0.38 3.28
C LYS A 120 -10.07 1.11 3.56
N ILE A 121 -8.94 1.79 3.46
CA ILE A 121 -8.88 3.23 3.62
C ILE A 121 -9.17 3.87 2.27
N SER A 122 -10.22 4.68 2.21
CA SER A 122 -10.60 5.34 0.97
C SER A 122 -10.23 6.81 0.93
N SER A 123 -9.90 7.39 2.06
CA SER A 123 -9.56 8.82 2.15
C SER A 123 -8.69 9.05 3.37
N ILE A 124 -7.40 8.77 3.23
CA ILE A 124 -6.46 8.93 4.33
C ILE A 124 -5.83 10.33 4.34
N LEU A 125 -5.79 10.93 3.18
CA LEU A 125 -5.17 12.24 3.00
C LEU A 125 -6.24 13.30 2.81
#